data_9584567dc53b2c11d39117f5fcb22426
#
_entry.id   9584567dc53b2c11d39117f5fcb22426
#
_cell.length_a   1.000
_cell.length_b   1.000
_cell.length_c   1.000
_cell.angle_alpha   90.00
_cell.angle_beta   90.00
_cell.angle_gamma   90.00
#
_symmetry.space_group_name_H-M   'P 1'
#
loop_
_entity.id
_entity.type
_entity.pdbx_description
1 polymer ?
#
loop_
_entity_poly.entity_id
_entity_poly.type
_entity_poly.pdbx_seq_one_letter_code
_entity_poly.pdbx_strand_id
1 'polypeptide(L)'
;MKQNLKENKEEKMTEAYIIDAARTPRGIGKLGKGSLSEFHPGRLLATVLEEIQKRHDLVTQDIDDGVIGCSSQVGKQGSCVGRMAALDAGWDTSASAVTLDRFCGSGITSVNLAAANIMSGMDDLCVAGGAEMMSYTATLTSERNNRTVDGGNLHLREIHPQPHQGICADLIATLEGFS
;
A
#
# COMPACT_ATOMS: atom_id res chain seq x y z
N MET A 1 -21.05 -52.65 1.28
CA MET A 1 -21.26 -51.23 1.02
C MET A 1 -21.01 -50.48 2.32
N LYS A 2 -19.80 -49.95 2.50
CA LYS A 2 -19.45 -49.12 3.65
C LYS A 2 -19.71 -47.65 3.25
N GLN A 3 -20.77 -47.06 3.80
CA GLN A 3 -21.01 -45.63 3.72
C GLN A 3 -19.92 -44.89 4.53
N ASN A 4 -19.02 -44.21 3.83
CA ASN A 4 -18.13 -43.23 4.42
C ASN A 4 -18.98 -42.01 4.80
N LEU A 5 -19.31 -41.90 6.06
CA LEU A 5 -19.71 -40.64 6.68
C LEU A 5 -18.50 -39.72 6.61
N LYS A 6 -18.51 -38.82 5.64
CA LYS A 6 -17.64 -37.64 5.72
C LYS A 6 -18.12 -36.82 6.92
N GLU A 7 -17.36 -36.85 8.00
CA GLU A 7 -17.48 -35.85 9.04
C GLU A 7 -17.24 -34.49 8.36
N ASN A 8 -18.30 -33.69 8.29
CA ASN A 8 -18.16 -32.26 8.02
C ASN A 8 -17.37 -31.68 9.20
N LYS A 9 -16.05 -31.61 9.09
CA LYS A 9 -15.28 -30.63 9.85
C LYS A 9 -15.79 -29.29 9.36
N GLU A 10 -16.56 -28.59 10.18
CA GLU A 10 -16.71 -27.14 10.02
C GLU A 10 -15.30 -26.59 9.98
N GLU A 11 -14.83 -26.17 8.81
CA GLU A 11 -13.60 -25.41 8.67
C GLU A 11 -13.83 -24.12 9.44
N LYS A 12 -13.31 -24.05 10.65
CA LYS A 12 -13.32 -22.86 11.46
C LYS A 12 -12.45 -21.83 10.71
N MET A 13 -13.11 -20.88 10.03
CA MET A 13 -12.40 -19.79 9.38
C MET A 13 -11.55 -19.08 10.43
N THR A 14 -10.26 -18.96 10.18
CA THR A 14 -9.36 -18.19 11.02
C THR A 14 -9.75 -16.73 10.90
N GLU A 15 -9.90 -16.03 12.01
CA GLU A 15 -10.25 -14.61 12.03
C GLU A 15 -8.96 -13.77 12.05
N ALA A 16 -8.97 -12.65 11.32
CA ALA A 16 -7.91 -11.65 11.36
C ALA A 16 -8.38 -10.44 12.16
N TYR A 17 -7.54 -9.97 13.08
CA TYR A 17 -7.85 -8.84 13.97
C TYR A 17 -6.93 -7.67 13.68
N ILE A 18 -7.48 -6.46 13.63
CA ILE A 18 -6.70 -5.23 13.63
C ILE A 18 -6.43 -4.86 15.08
N ILE A 19 -5.16 -4.91 15.49
CA ILE A 19 -4.73 -4.68 16.86
C ILE A 19 -4.54 -3.19 17.14
N ASP A 20 -3.88 -2.47 16.22
CA ASP A 20 -3.61 -1.03 16.33
C ASP A 20 -3.43 -0.39 14.95
N ALA A 21 -3.44 0.94 14.91
CA ALA A 21 -3.14 1.72 13.72
C ALA A 21 -2.43 3.03 14.10
N ALA A 22 -1.45 3.41 13.29
CA ALA A 22 -0.73 4.66 13.43
C ALA A 22 -0.56 5.35 12.07
N ARG A 23 -0.43 6.67 12.07
CA ARG A 23 -0.15 7.44 10.86
C ARG A 23 0.62 8.71 11.17
N THR A 24 1.30 9.25 10.19
CA THR A 24 1.79 10.62 10.23
C THR A 24 0.63 11.63 10.10
N PRO A 25 0.82 12.89 10.47
CA PRO A 25 -0.02 13.98 9.98
C PRO A 25 -0.06 13.98 8.45
N ARG A 26 -1.15 14.42 7.86
CA ARG A 26 -1.26 14.60 6.42
C ARG A 26 -0.64 15.93 5.99
N GLY A 27 0.37 15.90 5.15
CA GLY A 27 0.95 17.08 4.51
C GLY A 27 0.26 17.46 3.20
N ILE A 28 0.43 18.72 2.77
CA ILE A 28 -0.04 19.17 1.46
C ILE A 28 0.82 18.51 0.37
N GLY A 29 0.18 17.86 -0.61
CA GLY A 29 0.85 17.15 -1.71
C GLY A 29 1.36 18.06 -2.85
N LYS A 30 1.74 19.31 -2.55
CA LYS A 30 2.28 20.26 -3.52
C LYS A 30 3.77 20.49 -3.30
N LEU A 31 4.51 20.57 -4.40
CA LEU A 31 5.93 20.90 -4.38
C LEU A 31 6.20 22.18 -3.56
N GLY A 32 7.15 22.10 -2.63
CA GLY A 32 7.61 23.21 -1.80
C GLY A 32 6.59 23.82 -0.84
N LYS A 33 5.43 23.17 -0.60
CA LYS A 33 4.38 23.68 0.28
C LYS A 33 3.94 22.74 1.38
N GLY A 34 4.35 21.48 1.34
CA GLY A 34 3.97 20.50 2.34
C GLY A 34 4.88 20.56 3.55
N SER A 35 4.33 20.51 4.77
CA SER A 35 5.12 20.44 6.02
C SER A 35 5.99 19.18 6.11
N LEU A 36 5.70 18.16 5.31
CA LEU A 36 6.45 16.92 5.24
C LEU A 36 7.37 16.84 4.01
N SER A 37 7.42 17.86 3.15
CA SER A 37 8.12 17.82 1.85
C SER A 37 9.63 17.61 1.95
N GLU A 38 10.25 18.00 3.06
CA GLU A 38 11.68 17.86 3.30
C GLU A 38 12.09 16.44 3.80
N PHE A 39 11.12 15.63 4.19
CA PHE A 39 11.41 14.29 4.67
C PHE A 39 11.57 13.29 3.53
N HIS A 40 12.34 12.24 3.79
CA HIS A 40 12.39 11.08 2.89
C HIS A 40 11.13 10.23 3.07
N PRO A 41 10.42 9.82 1.99
CA PRO A 41 9.18 9.03 2.11
C PRO A 41 9.34 7.75 2.92
N GLY A 42 10.43 7.00 2.67
CA GLY A 42 10.74 5.80 3.43
C GLY A 42 10.96 6.08 4.91
N ARG A 43 11.59 7.23 5.27
CA ARG A 43 11.77 7.61 6.68
C ARG A 43 10.45 7.95 7.36
N LEU A 44 9.51 8.59 6.66
CA LEU A 44 8.16 8.84 7.19
C LEU A 44 7.44 7.53 7.50
N LEU A 45 7.53 6.55 6.60
CA LEU A 45 6.99 5.22 6.85
C LEU A 45 7.69 4.53 8.03
N ALA A 46 9.03 4.55 8.06
CA ALA A 46 9.80 3.99 9.16
C ALA A 46 9.40 4.56 10.53
N THR A 47 9.16 5.87 10.63
CA THR A 47 8.67 6.50 11.86
C THR A 47 7.33 5.93 12.34
N VAL A 48 6.43 5.58 11.42
CA VAL A 48 5.15 4.92 11.75
C VAL A 48 5.38 3.50 12.25
N LEU A 49 6.29 2.77 11.61
CA LEU A 49 6.66 1.40 12.00
C LEU A 49 7.32 1.38 13.39
N GLU A 50 8.24 2.32 13.66
CA GLU A 50 8.86 2.51 14.98
C GLU A 50 7.80 2.79 16.07
N GLU A 51 6.80 3.61 15.76
CA GLU A 51 5.75 3.93 16.72
C GLU A 51 4.88 2.70 17.05
N ILE A 52 4.48 1.91 16.05
CA ILE A 52 3.75 0.66 16.27
C ILE A 52 4.58 -0.31 17.11
N GLN A 53 5.85 -0.49 16.76
CA GLN A 53 6.76 -1.34 17.53
C GLN A 53 6.83 -0.90 18.99
N LYS A 54 7.02 0.39 19.24
CA LYS A 54 7.15 0.95 20.59
C LYS A 54 5.88 0.82 21.42
N ARG A 55 4.70 1.02 20.83
CA ARG A 55 3.42 0.93 21.55
C ARG A 55 3.15 -0.46 22.12
N HIS A 56 3.62 -1.48 21.45
CA HIS A 56 3.30 -2.87 21.76
C HIS A 56 4.51 -3.69 22.21
N ASP A 57 5.68 -3.05 22.41
CA ASP A 57 6.94 -3.75 22.67
C ASP A 57 7.15 -4.90 21.68
N LEU A 58 6.80 -4.65 20.41
CA LEU A 58 6.71 -5.66 19.36
C LEU A 58 8.09 -6.25 19.07
N VAL A 59 8.21 -7.55 19.19
CA VAL A 59 9.38 -8.30 18.75
C VAL A 59 9.33 -8.44 17.24
N THR A 60 10.12 -7.62 16.53
CA THR A 60 10.03 -7.52 15.07
C THR A 60 10.45 -8.79 14.32
N GLN A 61 11.16 -9.70 15.01
CA GLN A 61 11.48 -11.03 14.51
C GLN A 61 10.22 -11.91 14.35
N ASP A 62 9.15 -11.62 15.09
CA ASP A 62 7.90 -12.36 15.04
C ASP A 62 6.96 -11.85 13.94
N ILE A 63 7.35 -10.81 13.20
CA ILE A 63 6.57 -10.30 12.06
C ILE A 63 6.85 -11.20 10.85
N ASP A 64 5.83 -11.88 10.35
CA ASP A 64 5.93 -12.75 9.17
C ASP A 64 6.07 -11.92 7.90
N ASP A 65 5.22 -10.89 7.70
CA ASP A 65 5.31 -10.02 6.53
C ASP A 65 4.80 -8.60 6.78
N GLY A 66 5.37 -7.67 6.03
CA GLY A 66 4.94 -6.29 5.88
C GLY A 66 4.30 -6.06 4.52
N VAL A 67 3.01 -5.73 4.45
CA VAL A 67 2.33 -5.46 3.18
C VAL A 67 2.10 -3.96 3.03
N ILE A 68 2.87 -3.31 2.17
CA ILE A 68 2.91 -1.84 2.06
C ILE A 68 2.44 -1.37 0.69
N GLY A 69 1.40 -0.55 0.67
CA GLY A 69 0.88 0.09 -0.53
C GLY A 69 1.66 1.36 -0.90
N CYS A 70 2.07 1.47 -2.15
CA CYS A 70 2.66 2.68 -2.72
C CYS A 70 2.33 2.75 -4.21
N SER A 71 1.61 3.78 -4.63
CA SER A 71 1.18 3.93 -6.03
C SER A 71 2.30 4.46 -6.93
N SER A 72 3.16 5.32 -6.41
CA SER A 72 4.24 5.94 -7.19
C SER A 72 5.59 5.36 -6.79
N GLN A 73 5.84 4.09 -7.14
CA GLN A 73 7.06 3.37 -6.80
C GLN A 73 8.25 3.81 -7.67
N VAL A 74 8.66 5.08 -7.52
CA VAL A 74 9.76 5.70 -8.27
C VAL A 74 10.68 6.49 -7.36
N GLY A 75 11.95 6.57 -7.73
CA GLY A 75 12.97 7.29 -6.98
C GLY A 75 12.97 6.91 -5.50
N LYS A 76 12.78 7.88 -4.60
CA LYS A 76 12.78 7.64 -3.14
C LYS A 76 11.62 6.77 -2.64
N GLN A 77 10.61 6.50 -3.45
CA GLN A 77 9.51 5.57 -3.14
C GLN A 77 9.64 4.24 -3.89
N GLY A 78 10.70 4.05 -4.65
CA GLY A 78 11.03 2.81 -5.34
C GLY A 78 11.71 1.78 -4.45
N SER A 79 12.27 0.76 -5.08
CA SER A 79 13.11 -0.27 -4.44
C SER A 79 12.47 -0.95 -3.24
N CYS A 80 11.19 -1.32 -3.36
CA CYS A 80 10.43 -1.95 -2.28
C CYS A 80 10.43 -1.10 -1.00
N VAL A 81 9.83 0.09 -1.07
CA VAL A 81 9.82 1.07 0.03
C VAL A 81 9.35 0.47 1.36
N GLY A 82 8.46 -0.50 1.35
CA GLY A 82 8.02 -1.23 2.55
C GLY A 82 9.17 -1.91 3.26
N ARG A 83 9.95 -2.73 2.54
CA ARG A 83 11.11 -3.41 3.10
C ARG A 83 12.19 -2.43 3.54
N MET A 84 12.46 -1.41 2.73
CA MET A 84 13.48 -0.41 3.09
C MET A 84 13.09 0.38 4.34
N ALA A 85 11.82 0.70 4.52
CA ALA A 85 11.32 1.37 5.71
C ALA A 85 11.36 0.48 6.97
N ALA A 86 11.08 -0.81 6.85
CA ALA A 86 11.22 -1.76 7.94
C ALA A 86 12.67 -1.83 8.44
N LEU A 87 13.63 -1.90 7.53
CA LEU A 87 15.06 -1.87 7.86
C LEU A 87 15.50 -0.53 8.47
N ASP A 88 14.98 0.60 7.93
CA ASP A 88 15.25 1.94 8.45
C ASP A 88 14.64 2.16 9.85
N ALA A 89 13.55 1.48 10.16
CA ALA A 89 12.93 1.42 11.49
C ALA A 89 13.70 0.51 12.49
N GLY A 90 14.76 -0.15 12.05
CA GLY A 90 15.55 -1.06 12.89
C GLY A 90 14.88 -2.41 13.14
N TRP A 91 13.93 -2.82 12.31
CA TRP A 91 13.32 -4.14 12.42
C TRP A 91 14.31 -5.25 12.13
N ASP A 92 14.07 -6.41 12.70
CA ASP A 92 14.89 -7.60 12.44
C ASP A 92 14.96 -7.91 10.94
N THR A 93 16.09 -8.41 10.50
CA THR A 93 16.32 -8.76 9.10
C THR A 93 15.47 -9.94 8.63
N SER A 94 14.92 -10.74 9.53
CA SER A 94 13.97 -11.82 9.23
C SER A 94 12.58 -11.29 8.86
N ALA A 95 12.16 -10.13 9.38
CA ALA A 95 10.87 -9.52 9.04
C ALA A 95 10.82 -9.12 7.57
N SER A 96 10.06 -9.83 6.76
CA SER A 96 9.90 -9.56 5.32
C SER A 96 9.01 -8.35 5.06
N ALA A 97 9.01 -7.82 3.83
CA ALA A 97 8.00 -6.87 3.39
C ALA A 97 7.89 -6.80 1.87
N VAL A 98 6.68 -6.62 1.38
CA VAL A 98 6.35 -6.37 -0.02
C VAL A 98 5.82 -4.96 -0.20
N THR A 99 6.05 -4.38 -1.38
CA THR A 99 5.38 -3.14 -1.78
C THR A 99 4.49 -3.42 -2.98
N LEU A 100 3.21 -3.06 -2.87
CA LEU A 100 2.22 -3.27 -3.91
C LEU A 100 1.67 -1.96 -4.47
N ASP A 101 1.16 -2.01 -5.69
CA ASP A 101 0.47 -0.92 -6.37
C ASP A 101 -0.92 -1.38 -6.85
N ARG A 102 -1.95 -0.70 -6.40
CA ARG A 102 -3.30 -0.70 -6.95
C ARG A 102 -3.81 0.73 -7.02
N PHE A 103 -2.98 1.65 -7.52
CA PHE A 103 -3.27 3.08 -7.55
C PHE A 103 -3.74 3.59 -6.17
N CYS A 104 -4.77 4.44 -6.15
CA CYS A 104 -5.33 5.00 -4.90
C CYS A 104 -5.92 3.96 -3.94
N GLY A 105 -6.13 2.72 -4.39
CA GLY A 105 -6.60 1.59 -3.59
C GLY A 105 -5.49 0.78 -2.91
N SER A 106 -4.21 1.16 -3.07
CA SER A 106 -3.06 0.37 -2.57
C SER A 106 -3.12 0.13 -1.07
N GLY A 107 -3.47 1.15 -0.27
CA GLY A 107 -3.55 1.02 1.18
C GLY A 107 -4.64 0.05 1.65
N ILE A 108 -5.81 0.10 1.04
CA ILE A 108 -6.90 -0.86 1.35
C ILE A 108 -6.49 -2.27 0.93
N THR A 109 -5.85 -2.40 -0.24
CA THR A 109 -5.38 -3.69 -0.73
C THR A 109 -4.33 -4.31 0.18
N SER A 110 -3.42 -3.51 0.74
CA SER A 110 -2.41 -4.00 1.67
C SER A 110 -3.04 -4.61 2.92
N VAL A 111 -4.01 -3.94 3.52
CA VAL A 111 -4.74 -4.47 4.69
C VAL A 111 -5.52 -5.74 4.35
N ASN A 112 -6.20 -5.76 3.20
CA ASN A 112 -6.95 -6.93 2.76
C ASN A 112 -6.06 -8.15 2.50
N LEU A 113 -4.86 -7.95 1.93
CA LEU A 113 -3.93 -9.05 1.69
C LEU A 113 -3.34 -9.58 2.99
N ALA A 114 -2.92 -8.70 3.91
CA ALA A 114 -2.46 -9.13 5.23
C ALA A 114 -3.54 -9.90 6.00
N ALA A 115 -4.78 -9.43 5.99
CA ALA A 115 -5.90 -10.16 6.58
C ALA A 115 -6.12 -11.53 5.91
N ALA A 116 -6.02 -11.60 4.58
CA ALA A 116 -6.16 -12.86 3.85
C ALA A 116 -5.03 -13.85 4.17
N ASN A 117 -3.78 -13.38 4.32
CA ASN A 117 -2.65 -14.20 4.72
C ASN A 117 -2.89 -14.83 6.11
N ILE A 118 -3.33 -14.02 7.09
CA ILE A 118 -3.67 -14.52 8.43
C ILE A 118 -4.84 -15.51 8.37
N MET A 119 -5.92 -15.17 7.65
CA MET A 119 -7.09 -16.05 7.53
C MET A 119 -6.79 -17.36 6.81
N SER A 120 -5.81 -17.39 5.91
CA SER A 120 -5.35 -18.59 5.22
C SER A 120 -4.40 -19.46 6.07
N GLY A 121 -3.90 -18.93 7.18
CA GLY A 121 -2.87 -19.57 8.01
C GLY A 121 -1.47 -19.51 7.39
N MET A 122 -1.24 -18.60 6.43
CA MET A 122 0.09 -18.35 5.87
C MET A 122 0.95 -17.56 6.85
N ASP A 123 0.36 -16.57 7.50
CA ASP A 123 1.00 -15.68 8.46
C ASP A 123 0.22 -15.65 9.77
N ASP A 124 0.89 -15.41 10.88
CA ASP A 124 0.31 -15.20 12.21
C ASP A 124 0.29 -13.72 12.60
N LEU A 125 1.29 -12.95 12.15
CA LEU A 125 1.45 -11.53 12.47
C LEU A 125 1.92 -10.74 11.27
N CYS A 126 1.06 -9.84 10.77
CA CYS A 126 1.38 -8.96 9.65
C CYS A 126 1.30 -7.48 10.04
N VAL A 127 2.10 -6.66 9.37
CA VAL A 127 1.94 -5.20 9.39
C VAL A 127 1.53 -4.72 8.00
N ALA A 128 0.39 -4.06 7.90
CA ALA A 128 -0.12 -3.53 6.64
C ALA A 128 -0.27 -2.01 6.68
N GLY A 129 0.03 -1.35 5.58
CA GLY A 129 -0.09 0.10 5.51
C GLY A 129 0.26 0.67 4.14
N GLY A 130 0.75 1.90 4.11
CA GLY A 130 1.19 2.51 2.88
C GLY A 130 1.92 3.84 3.08
N ALA A 131 2.63 4.24 2.05
CA ALA A 131 3.29 5.54 1.97
C ALA A 131 3.09 6.14 0.58
N GLU A 132 2.70 7.40 0.52
CA GLU A 132 2.59 8.15 -0.74
C GLU A 132 2.91 9.61 -0.50
N MET A 133 4.01 10.09 -1.03
CA MET A 133 4.46 11.45 -0.86
C MET A 133 4.29 12.27 -2.14
N MET A 134 3.10 12.81 -2.34
CA MET A 134 2.75 13.54 -3.56
C MET A 134 3.57 14.83 -3.74
N SER A 135 4.03 15.46 -2.66
CA SER A 135 4.94 16.61 -2.73
C SER A 135 6.31 16.24 -3.31
N TYR A 136 6.79 15.03 -3.04
CA TYR A 136 8.02 14.51 -3.64
C TYR A 136 7.78 14.09 -5.11
N THR A 137 6.75 13.31 -5.40
CA THR A 137 6.49 12.86 -6.77
C THR A 137 6.19 14.02 -7.73
N ALA A 138 5.74 15.16 -7.22
CA ALA A 138 5.61 16.40 -7.99
C ALA A 138 6.96 16.99 -8.45
N THR A 139 8.08 16.61 -7.84
CA THR A 139 9.43 17.03 -8.29
C THR A 139 9.90 16.23 -9.51
N LEU A 140 9.33 15.05 -9.75
CA LEU A 140 9.71 14.12 -10.81
C LEU A 140 8.96 14.43 -12.12
N THR A 141 8.98 15.70 -12.55
CA THR A 141 8.14 16.18 -13.67
C THR A 141 8.42 15.48 -14.98
N SER A 142 9.69 15.18 -15.30
CA SER A 142 10.06 14.50 -16.54
C SER A 142 9.62 13.03 -16.55
N GLU A 143 9.82 12.33 -15.44
CA GLU A 143 9.40 10.94 -15.28
C GLU A 143 7.87 10.83 -15.17
N ARG A 144 7.22 11.79 -14.53
CA ARG A 144 5.77 11.85 -14.37
C ARG A 144 5.06 12.15 -15.70
N ASN A 145 5.58 13.06 -16.51
CA ASN A 145 4.99 13.41 -17.81
C ASN A 145 5.09 12.25 -18.83
N ASN A 146 6.05 11.34 -18.65
CA ASN A 146 6.18 10.14 -19.47
C ASN A 146 5.38 8.94 -18.92
N ARG A 147 4.80 9.06 -17.72
CA ARG A 147 3.94 8.02 -17.15
C ARG A 147 2.52 8.18 -17.65
N THR A 148 2.22 7.50 -18.70
CA THR A 148 0.84 7.20 -19.06
C THR A 148 0.34 6.07 -18.15
N VAL A 149 -0.95 6.08 -17.81
CA VAL A 149 -1.56 5.03 -16.98
C VAL A 149 -1.37 3.64 -17.59
N ASP A 150 -1.32 3.57 -18.89
CA ASP A 150 -1.15 2.37 -19.71
C ASP A 150 0.30 2.02 -20.04
N GLY A 151 1.28 2.73 -19.49
CA GLY A 151 2.69 2.52 -19.80
C GLY A 151 3.05 2.74 -21.27
N GLY A 152 2.24 3.47 -22.05
CA GLY A 152 2.44 3.69 -23.48
C GLY A 152 1.91 2.56 -24.38
N ASN A 153 1.10 1.64 -23.84
CA ASN A 153 0.52 0.54 -24.60
C ASN A 153 -0.61 1.04 -25.54
N LEU A 154 -0.27 1.27 -26.82
CA LEU A 154 -1.22 1.77 -27.80
C LEU A 154 -2.36 0.79 -28.09
N HIS A 155 -2.08 -0.52 -28.09
CA HIS A 155 -3.12 -1.53 -28.29
C HIS A 155 -4.18 -1.49 -27.15
N LEU A 156 -3.75 -1.27 -25.91
CA LEU A 156 -4.69 -1.09 -24.81
C LEU A 156 -5.60 0.13 -25.03
N ARG A 157 -5.05 1.24 -25.57
CA ARG A 157 -5.83 2.46 -25.84
C ARG A 157 -6.86 2.30 -26.94
N GLU A 158 -6.60 1.42 -27.90
CA GLU A 158 -7.56 1.12 -28.99
C GLU A 158 -8.81 0.42 -28.42
N ILE A 159 -8.65 -0.42 -27.39
CA ILE A 159 -9.74 -1.18 -26.77
C ILE A 159 -10.36 -0.39 -25.63
N HIS A 160 -9.53 0.21 -24.77
CA HIS A 160 -9.93 0.94 -23.58
C HIS A 160 -9.23 2.30 -23.54
N PRO A 161 -9.90 3.39 -23.94
CA PRO A 161 -9.35 4.74 -23.77
C PRO A 161 -8.92 4.98 -22.33
N GLN A 162 -7.73 5.57 -22.14
CA GLN A 162 -7.11 5.82 -20.85
C GLN A 162 -6.98 7.34 -20.59
N PRO A 163 -8.09 8.12 -20.53
CA PRO A 163 -8.02 9.54 -20.28
C PRO A 163 -7.60 9.80 -18.82
N HIS A 164 -7.09 11.01 -18.58
CA HIS A 164 -6.77 11.44 -17.22
C HIS A 164 -8.02 11.44 -16.33
N GLN A 165 -7.87 11.02 -15.06
CA GLN A 165 -8.94 10.89 -14.08
C GLN A 165 -9.83 12.13 -13.97
N GLY A 166 -9.24 13.35 -14.00
CA GLY A 166 -10.00 14.60 -13.96
C GLY A 166 -10.89 14.78 -15.19
N ILE A 167 -10.41 14.41 -16.38
CA ILE A 167 -11.20 14.44 -17.64
C ILE A 167 -12.38 13.46 -17.55
N CYS A 168 -12.15 12.27 -16.97
CA CYS A 168 -13.22 11.30 -16.74
C CYS A 168 -14.29 11.86 -15.79
N ALA A 169 -13.87 12.54 -14.72
CA ALA A 169 -14.78 13.15 -13.77
C ALA A 169 -15.62 14.28 -14.41
N ASP A 170 -14.96 15.16 -15.19
CA ASP A 170 -15.64 16.24 -15.93
C ASP A 170 -16.63 15.69 -16.97
N LEU A 171 -16.27 14.59 -17.64
CA LEU A 171 -17.16 13.93 -18.58
C LEU A 171 -18.42 13.37 -17.88
N ILE A 172 -18.25 12.69 -16.76
CA ILE A 172 -19.35 12.17 -15.96
C ILE A 172 -20.24 13.33 -15.50
N ALA A 173 -19.66 14.40 -14.96
CA ALA A 173 -20.41 15.59 -14.55
C ALA A 173 -21.24 16.17 -15.70
N THR A 174 -20.64 16.23 -16.90
CA THR A 174 -21.33 16.74 -18.11
C THR A 174 -22.47 15.82 -18.54
N LEU A 175 -22.25 14.50 -18.56
CA LEU A 175 -23.26 13.53 -19.02
C LEU A 175 -24.42 13.41 -18.04
N GLU A 176 -24.16 13.48 -16.74
CA GLU A 176 -25.16 13.32 -15.68
C GLU A 176 -25.75 14.66 -15.20
N GLY A 177 -25.26 15.79 -15.72
CA GLY A 177 -25.74 17.11 -15.36
C GLY A 177 -25.34 17.54 -13.93
N PHE A 178 -24.23 17.06 -13.39
CA PHE A 178 -23.71 17.51 -12.11
C PHE A 178 -23.00 18.87 -12.23
N SER A 179 -23.12 19.70 -11.18
CA SER A 179 -22.49 21.02 -11.10
C SER A 179 -21.26 21.01 -10.19
#